data_a1ec65234b81cab60fff1cb2f4845fef
#
_entry.id   a1ec65234b81cab60fff1cb2f4845fef
#
_cell.length_a   1.000
_cell.length_b   1.000
_cell.length_c   1.000
_cell.angle_alpha   90.00
_cell.angle_beta   90.00
_cell.angle_gamma   90.00
#
_symmetry.space_group_name_H-M   'P 1'
#
loop_
_entity.id
_entity.type
_entity.pdbx_description
1 polymer ?
#
loop_
_entity_poly.entity_id
_entity_poly.type
_entity_poly.pdbx_seq_one_letter_code
_entity_poly.pdbx_strand_id
1 'polypeptide(L)'
;MNWISTGAIFSGLSVTLGAMGAHSLKNILTEKNLSAFQTATDYMGYHGLALILVGIVSLQLNDSGSKALKKVGILFTLGILMFSGSIYILISDGPRIFGPITPLGGLCFMLGWFIFAGVIIKYFKNNS
;
A
#
# COMPACT_ATOMS: atom_id res chain seq x y z
N MET A 1 -7.13 14.97 -1.20
CA MET A 1 -5.80 14.34 -0.95
C MET A 1 -5.16 14.03 -2.29
N ASN A 2 -3.89 14.37 -2.44
CA ASN A 2 -3.17 14.10 -3.68
C ASN A 2 -2.56 12.70 -3.63
N TRP A 3 -3.17 11.77 -4.35
CA TRP A 3 -2.72 10.36 -4.37
C TRP A 3 -1.32 10.19 -4.96
N ILE A 4 -0.96 11.03 -5.92
CA ILE A 4 0.39 10.99 -6.54
C ILE A 4 1.45 11.31 -5.49
N SER A 5 1.26 12.38 -4.72
CA SER A 5 2.20 12.77 -3.66
C SER A 5 2.24 11.73 -2.55
N THR A 6 1.07 11.25 -2.12
CA THR A 6 0.97 10.21 -1.08
C THR A 6 1.71 8.94 -1.52
N GLY A 7 1.49 8.52 -2.76
CA GLY A 7 2.16 7.34 -3.31
C GLY A 7 3.67 7.52 -3.43
N ALA A 8 4.11 8.72 -3.84
CA ALA A 8 5.53 9.03 -3.94
C ALA A 8 6.22 8.98 -2.57
N ILE A 9 5.56 9.48 -1.52
CA ILE A 9 6.09 9.42 -0.15
C ILE A 9 6.24 7.97 0.30
N PHE A 10 5.21 7.13 0.12
CA PHE A 10 5.30 5.72 0.50
C PHE A 10 6.36 4.98 -0.32
N SER A 11 6.49 5.29 -1.60
CA SER A 11 7.53 4.68 -2.44
C SER A 11 8.93 5.05 -1.97
N GLY A 12 9.13 6.32 -1.61
CA GLY A 12 10.40 6.79 -1.03
C GLY A 12 10.71 6.12 0.30
N LEU A 13 9.71 5.99 1.18
CA LEU A 13 9.86 5.27 2.43
C LEU A 13 10.20 3.79 2.20
N SER A 14 9.58 3.17 1.22
CA SER A 14 9.86 1.78 0.86
C SER A 14 11.31 1.59 0.44
N VAL A 15 11.85 2.48 -0.37
CA VAL A 15 13.25 2.43 -0.79
C VAL A 15 14.18 2.62 0.41
N THR A 16 13.88 3.60 1.26
CA THR A 16 14.67 3.89 2.46
C THR A 16 14.70 2.69 3.42
N LEU A 17 13.52 2.15 3.73
CA LEU A 17 13.41 1.00 4.63
C LEU A 17 14.01 -0.26 4.01
N GLY A 18 13.87 -0.44 2.70
CA GLY A 18 14.50 -1.55 1.98
C GLY A 18 16.02 -1.51 2.09
N ALA A 19 16.61 -0.34 1.96
CA ALA A 19 18.06 -0.15 2.14
C ALA A 19 18.48 -0.46 3.57
N MET A 20 17.71 -0.01 4.57
CA MET A 20 17.98 -0.33 5.99
C MET A 20 17.93 -1.84 6.23
N GLY A 21 16.94 -2.53 5.66
CA GLY A 21 16.81 -3.98 5.78
C GLY A 21 18.00 -4.72 5.20
N ALA A 22 18.48 -4.27 4.05
CA ALA A 22 19.62 -4.91 3.37
C ALA A 22 20.95 -4.71 4.09
N HIS A 23 21.12 -3.58 4.79
CA HIS A 23 22.42 -3.20 5.38
C HIS A 23 22.44 -3.28 6.92
N SER A 24 21.53 -2.57 7.59
CA SER A 24 21.56 -2.43 9.04
C SER A 24 20.80 -3.53 9.77
N LEU A 25 19.58 -3.85 9.32
CA LEU A 25 18.69 -4.76 10.04
C LEU A 25 18.99 -6.22 9.78
N LYS A 26 19.72 -6.52 8.73
CA LYS A 26 20.11 -7.88 8.35
C LYS A 26 20.79 -8.64 9.49
N ASN A 27 21.60 -7.96 10.30
CA ASN A 27 22.35 -8.57 11.39
C ASN A 27 21.66 -8.43 12.75
N ILE A 28 20.54 -7.70 12.82
CA ILE A 28 19.81 -7.42 14.08
C ILE A 28 18.57 -8.29 14.19
N LEU A 29 17.83 -8.45 13.08
CA LEU A 29 16.58 -9.20 13.06
C LEU A 29 16.82 -10.69 12.81
N THR A 30 15.96 -11.54 13.38
CA THR A 30 15.92 -12.96 13.03
C THR A 30 15.52 -13.11 11.55
N GLU A 31 15.80 -14.26 10.96
CA GLU A 31 15.38 -14.54 9.58
C GLU A 31 13.88 -14.34 9.36
N LYS A 32 13.07 -14.82 10.33
CA LYS A 32 11.61 -14.66 10.28
C LYS A 32 11.20 -13.19 10.29
N ASN A 33 11.77 -12.40 11.19
CA ASN A 33 11.44 -10.99 11.31
C ASN A 33 11.97 -10.18 10.14
N LEU A 34 13.14 -10.53 9.62
CA LEU A 34 13.68 -9.87 8.43
C LEU A 34 12.79 -10.15 7.21
N SER A 35 12.32 -11.38 7.05
CA SER A 35 11.40 -11.74 5.96
C SER A 35 10.08 -10.96 6.07
N ALA A 36 9.53 -10.85 7.29
CA ALA A 36 8.32 -10.07 7.53
C ALA A 36 8.54 -8.59 7.22
N PHE A 37 9.68 -8.04 7.63
CA PHE A 37 10.07 -6.66 7.33
C PHE A 37 10.13 -6.42 5.82
N GLN A 38 10.76 -7.33 5.08
CA GLN A 38 10.87 -7.22 3.63
C GLN A 38 9.50 -7.27 2.96
N THR A 39 8.62 -8.17 3.40
CA THR A 39 7.24 -8.25 2.89
C THR A 39 6.49 -6.95 3.14
N ALA A 40 6.55 -6.42 4.35
CA ALA A 40 5.88 -5.15 4.70
C ALA A 40 6.39 -4.00 3.82
N THR A 41 7.69 -3.95 3.60
CA THR A 41 8.35 -2.89 2.84
C THR A 41 8.03 -3.01 1.35
N ASP A 42 8.04 -4.22 0.80
CA ASP A 42 7.69 -4.47 -0.59
C ASP A 42 6.24 -4.07 -0.88
N TYR A 43 5.32 -4.46 0.01
CA TYR A 43 3.90 -4.15 -0.18
C TYR A 43 3.64 -2.65 -0.05
N MET A 44 4.37 -1.95 0.80
CA MET A 44 4.33 -0.49 0.86
C MET A 44 4.78 0.12 -0.48
N GLY A 45 5.84 -0.41 -1.07
CA GLY A 45 6.34 0.04 -2.35
C GLY A 45 5.34 -0.22 -3.49
N TYR A 46 4.81 -1.43 -3.58
CA TYR A 46 3.82 -1.80 -4.61
C TYR A 46 2.59 -0.89 -4.54
N HIS A 47 2.06 -0.66 -3.36
CA HIS A 47 0.85 0.15 -3.18
C HIS A 47 1.13 1.65 -3.20
N GLY A 48 2.37 2.06 -2.90
CA GLY A 48 2.81 3.43 -3.16
C GLY A 48 2.77 3.74 -4.66
N LEU A 49 3.30 2.85 -5.48
CA LEU A 49 3.21 2.97 -6.95
C LEU A 49 1.75 2.90 -7.42
N ALA A 50 0.95 2.02 -6.83
CA ALA A 50 -0.48 1.92 -7.15
C ALA A 50 -1.21 3.23 -6.84
N LEU A 51 -0.88 3.91 -5.75
CA LEU A 51 -1.45 5.22 -5.41
C LEU A 51 -1.11 6.28 -6.47
N ILE A 52 0.11 6.26 -6.98
CA ILE A 52 0.51 7.15 -8.08
C ILE A 52 -0.37 6.87 -9.31
N LEU A 53 -0.58 5.59 -9.64
CA LEU A 53 -1.46 5.20 -10.75
C LEU A 53 -2.89 5.67 -10.52
N VAL A 54 -3.43 5.48 -9.31
CA VAL A 54 -4.76 5.96 -8.94
C VAL A 54 -4.87 7.47 -9.19
N GLY A 55 -3.85 8.23 -8.77
CA GLY A 55 -3.82 9.67 -8.98
C GLY A 55 -3.81 10.06 -10.46
N ILE A 56 -2.96 9.43 -11.25
CA ILE A 56 -2.85 9.70 -12.69
C ILE A 56 -4.13 9.34 -13.42
N VAL A 57 -4.67 8.15 -13.14
CA VAL A 57 -5.90 7.67 -13.78
C VAL A 57 -7.09 8.55 -13.40
N SER A 58 -7.14 9.04 -12.16
CA SER A 58 -8.21 9.95 -11.72
C SER A 58 -8.30 11.20 -12.59
N LEU A 59 -7.15 11.68 -13.09
CA LEU A 59 -7.12 12.85 -13.97
C LEU A 59 -7.73 12.60 -15.35
N GLN A 60 -7.86 11.33 -15.73
CA GLN A 60 -8.41 10.91 -17.02
C GLN A 60 -9.91 10.60 -16.97
N LEU A 61 -10.48 10.55 -15.77
CA LEU A 61 -11.87 10.15 -15.58
C LEU A 61 -12.75 11.35 -15.28
N ASN A 62 -14.06 11.18 -15.54
CA ASN A 62 -15.07 12.16 -15.12
C ASN A 62 -15.22 12.15 -13.59
N ASP A 63 -16.05 13.04 -13.05
CA ASP A 63 -16.24 13.18 -11.60
C ASP A 63 -16.69 11.88 -10.93
N SER A 64 -17.55 11.12 -11.59
CA SER A 64 -18.05 9.85 -11.06
C SER A 64 -16.93 8.81 -10.95
N GLY A 65 -16.10 8.69 -11.97
CA GLY A 65 -14.96 7.78 -11.98
C GLY A 65 -13.90 8.21 -10.97
N SER A 66 -13.62 9.50 -10.88
CA SER A 66 -12.65 10.03 -9.89
C SER A 66 -13.11 9.77 -8.46
N LYS A 67 -14.40 9.91 -8.17
CA LYS A 67 -14.96 9.59 -6.84
C LYS A 67 -14.82 8.11 -6.51
N ALA A 68 -15.03 7.24 -7.51
CA ALA A 68 -14.84 5.81 -7.33
C ALA A 68 -13.38 5.48 -7.04
N LEU A 69 -12.43 6.12 -7.73
CA LEU A 69 -11.01 5.92 -7.48
C LEU A 69 -10.55 6.49 -6.14
N LYS A 70 -11.24 7.50 -5.60
CA LYS A 70 -10.95 7.98 -4.26
C LYS A 70 -11.10 6.87 -3.22
N LYS A 71 -12.08 6.00 -3.37
CA LYS A 71 -12.26 4.83 -2.48
C LYS A 71 -11.07 3.88 -2.58
N VAL A 72 -10.56 3.66 -3.79
CA VAL A 72 -9.38 2.83 -4.02
C VAL A 72 -8.16 3.43 -3.33
N GLY A 73 -7.95 4.73 -3.48
CA GLY A 73 -6.85 5.45 -2.82
C GLY A 73 -6.91 5.32 -1.30
N ILE A 74 -8.09 5.46 -0.72
CA ILE A 74 -8.30 5.29 0.72
C ILE A 74 -7.97 3.85 1.14
N LEU A 75 -8.46 2.85 0.40
CA LEU A 75 -8.20 1.44 0.71
C LEU A 75 -6.72 1.10 0.63
N PHE A 76 -6.01 1.57 -0.38
CA PHE A 76 -4.57 1.35 -0.49
C PHE A 76 -3.80 2.02 0.63
N THR A 77 -4.17 3.24 0.99
CA THR A 77 -3.52 3.97 2.09
C THR A 77 -3.75 3.27 3.43
N LEU A 78 -5.00 2.90 3.72
CA LEU A 78 -5.33 2.14 4.93
C LEU A 78 -4.61 0.79 4.93
N GLY A 79 -4.55 0.13 3.78
CA GLY A 79 -3.84 -1.14 3.64
C GLY A 79 -2.36 -1.01 4.00
N ILE A 80 -1.69 0.04 3.52
CA ILE A 80 -0.28 0.28 3.85
C ILE A 80 -0.12 0.50 5.36
N LEU A 81 -0.94 1.36 5.95
CA LEU A 81 -0.85 1.66 7.37
C LEU A 81 -1.15 0.43 8.23
N MET A 82 -2.17 -0.34 7.89
CA MET A 82 -2.59 -1.50 8.67
C MET A 82 -1.71 -2.71 8.43
N PHE A 83 -1.36 -3.00 7.19
CA PHE A 83 -0.54 -4.17 6.85
C PHE A 83 0.94 -3.94 7.19
N SER A 84 1.57 -2.98 6.54
CA SER A 84 3.00 -2.71 6.74
C SER A 84 3.26 -2.13 8.13
N GLY A 85 2.44 -1.19 8.58
CA GLY A 85 2.57 -0.57 9.90
C GLY A 85 2.47 -1.58 11.03
N SER A 86 1.48 -2.49 10.98
CA SER A 86 1.31 -3.52 12.02
C SER A 86 2.49 -4.49 12.04
N ILE A 87 3.01 -4.88 10.89
CA ILE A 87 4.18 -5.77 10.82
C ILE A 87 5.39 -5.09 11.46
N TYR A 88 5.64 -3.82 11.16
CA TYR A 88 6.77 -3.10 11.78
C TYR A 88 6.64 -3.02 13.29
N ILE A 89 5.42 -2.82 13.79
CA ILE A 89 5.15 -2.79 15.23
C ILE A 89 5.40 -4.16 15.85
N LEU A 90 4.92 -5.24 15.23
CA LEU A 90 5.05 -6.59 15.74
C LEU A 90 6.51 -7.07 15.80
N ILE A 91 7.30 -6.78 14.78
CA ILE A 91 8.72 -7.18 14.76
C ILE A 91 9.57 -6.34 15.71
N SER A 92 9.04 -5.21 16.19
CA SER A 92 9.68 -4.35 17.19
C SER A 92 9.19 -4.65 18.60
N ASP A 93 8.66 -5.84 18.83
CA ASP A 93 8.11 -6.31 20.11
C ASP A 93 6.92 -5.47 20.61
N GLY A 94 6.17 -4.91 19.67
CA GLY A 94 4.96 -4.16 20.00
C GLY A 94 3.79 -5.04 20.43
N PRO A 95 2.67 -4.41 20.86
CA PRO A 95 1.51 -5.16 21.38
C PRO A 95 0.93 -6.16 20.38
N ARG A 96 0.60 -7.35 20.86
CA ARG A 96 0.05 -8.44 20.03
C ARG A 96 -1.32 -8.12 19.41
N ILE A 97 -1.99 -7.08 19.90
CA ILE A 97 -3.28 -6.63 19.33
C ILE A 97 -3.12 -6.23 17.85
N PHE A 98 -1.91 -5.90 17.41
CA PHE A 98 -1.63 -5.56 16.01
C PHE A 98 -1.59 -6.79 15.08
N GLY A 99 -1.54 -8.01 15.64
CA GLY A 99 -1.57 -9.23 14.85
C GLY A 99 -2.79 -9.36 13.93
N PRO A 100 -4.02 -9.21 14.45
CA PRO A 100 -5.24 -9.24 13.62
C PRO A 100 -5.36 -8.07 12.64
N ILE A 101 -4.66 -6.96 12.88
CA ILE A 101 -4.70 -5.78 12.01
C ILE A 101 -4.00 -6.05 10.69
N THR A 102 -2.93 -6.84 10.69
CA THR A 102 -2.19 -7.19 9.48
C THR A 102 -3.08 -7.81 8.38
N PRO A 103 -3.87 -8.87 8.65
CA PRO A 103 -4.75 -9.42 7.61
C PRO A 103 -5.87 -8.46 7.19
N LEU A 104 -6.32 -7.58 8.08
CA LEU A 104 -7.31 -6.56 7.71
C LEU A 104 -6.72 -5.59 6.69
N GLY A 105 -5.45 -5.21 6.86
CA GLY A 105 -4.73 -4.41 5.87
C GLY A 105 -4.61 -5.13 4.53
N GLY A 106 -4.33 -6.43 4.56
CA GLY A 106 -4.31 -7.27 3.36
C GLY A 106 -5.66 -7.30 2.63
N LEU A 107 -6.76 -7.36 3.38
CA LEU A 107 -8.11 -7.26 2.80
C LEU A 107 -8.34 -5.91 2.14
N CYS A 108 -7.86 -4.82 2.75
CA CYS A 108 -7.94 -3.48 2.13
C CYS A 108 -7.22 -3.47 0.78
N PHE A 109 -6.04 -4.08 0.68
CA PHE A 109 -5.32 -4.19 -0.58
C PHE A 109 -6.14 -4.98 -1.62
N MET A 110 -6.64 -6.15 -1.24
CA MET A 110 -7.43 -6.98 -2.16
C MET A 110 -8.66 -6.23 -2.68
N LEU A 111 -9.44 -5.64 -1.79
CA LEU A 111 -10.63 -4.87 -2.15
C LEU A 111 -10.26 -3.69 -3.04
N GLY A 112 -9.19 -2.99 -2.71
CA GLY A 112 -8.71 -1.86 -3.52
C GLY A 112 -8.42 -2.27 -4.95
N TRP A 113 -7.70 -3.36 -5.17
CA TRP A 113 -7.37 -3.84 -6.50
C TRP A 113 -8.60 -4.26 -7.31
N PHE A 114 -9.54 -5.00 -6.69
CA PHE A 114 -10.75 -5.43 -7.40
C PHE A 114 -11.67 -4.25 -7.73
N ILE A 115 -11.79 -3.28 -6.82
CA ILE A 115 -12.56 -2.07 -7.09
C ILE A 115 -11.87 -1.26 -8.20
N PHE A 116 -10.54 -1.15 -8.16
CA PHE A 116 -9.77 -0.47 -9.21
C PHE A 116 -10.04 -1.10 -10.58
N ALA A 117 -9.95 -2.42 -10.67
CA ALA A 117 -10.27 -3.14 -11.90
C ALA A 117 -11.69 -2.85 -12.38
N GLY A 118 -12.67 -2.86 -11.47
CA GLY A 118 -14.06 -2.56 -11.81
C GLY A 118 -14.25 -1.13 -12.32
N VAL A 119 -13.56 -0.17 -11.71
CA VAL A 119 -13.61 1.23 -12.16
C VAL A 119 -13.04 1.37 -13.57
N ILE A 120 -11.90 0.73 -13.83
CA ILE A 120 -11.29 0.78 -15.15
C ILE A 120 -12.23 0.18 -16.21
N ILE A 121 -12.79 -0.98 -15.93
CA ILE A 121 -13.74 -1.63 -16.85
C ILE A 121 -14.95 -0.73 -17.14
N LYS A 122 -15.50 -0.11 -16.09
CA LYS A 122 -16.71 0.72 -16.22
C LYS A 122 -16.45 2.03 -16.97
N TYR A 123 -15.36 2.72 -16.64
CA TYR A 123 -15.15 4.11 -17.09
C TYR A 123 -14.24 4.23 -18.31
N PHE A 124 -13.41 3.23 -18.60
CA PHE A 124 -12.57 3.24 -19.80
C PHE A 124 -13.16 2.46 -20.97
N LYS A 125 -14.18 1.65 -20.75
CA LYS A 125 -14.80 0.83 -21.79
C LYS A 125 -15.34 1.62 -22.98
N ASN A 126 -15.77 2.86 -22.74
CA ASN A 126 -16.39 3.71 -23.76
C ASN A 126 -15.37 4.57 -24.54
N ASN A 127 -14.08 4.46 -24.21
CA ASN A 127 -13.02 5.26 -24.82
C ASN A 127 -12.08 4.45 -25.72
N SER A 128 -12.38 3.17 -25.91
CA SER A 128 -11.59 2.29 -26.77
C SER A 128 -12.29 2.00 -28.09
#